data_6f3f79ce2095d57ecb89ffde4ba4773c
#
_entry.id   6f3f79ce2095d57ecb89ffde4ba4773c
#
_cell.length_a   1.000
_cell.length_b   1.000
_cell.length_c   1.000
_cell.angle_alpha   90.00
_cell.angle_beta   90.00
_cell.angle_gamma   90.00
#
_symmetry.space_group_name_H-M   'P 1'
#
loop_
_entity.id
_entity.type
_entity.pdbx_description
1 polymer ?
#
loop_
_entity_poly.entity_id
_entity_poly.type
_entity_poly.pdbx_seq_one_letter_code
_entity_poly.pdbx_strand_id
1 'polypeptide(L)'
;MIRYYKTIEGKLEKLNSYEDGCWVNLVEPTNEEISELSNILDLDIDSINAALDEEERSRIEVEDNHTLILIDIPIDESDSSSAHYSTIPLGIILMDECILTVCTAQSRLLNDFIVGHIKEFFTFKKTRFILQILYKNATYYLLYLRRINKLTIEIEREIHNSMKNKELLQLLELEKSLDRKSVV
;
A
#
# COMPACT_ATOMS: atom_id res chain seq x y z
N MET A 1 -13.26 -4.04 -8.80
CA MET A 1 -12.99 -4.02 -10.27
C MET A 1 -11.77 -4.86 -10.60
N ILE A 2 -11.91 -5.85 -11.51
CA ILE A 2 -10.83 -6.74 -11.99
C ILE A 2 -10.16 -6.15 -13.23
N ARG A 3 -8.83 -6.22 -13.30
CA ARG A 3 -8.05 -5.85 -14.49
C ARG A 3 -6.95 -6.88 -14.71
N TYR A 4 -6.75 -7.26 -15.95
CA TYR A 4 -5.73 -8.23 -16.36
C TYR A 4 -4.64 -7.52 -17.14
N TYR A 5 -3.38 -7.82 -16.83
CA TYR A 5 -2.21 -7.26 -17.49
C TYR A 5 -1.23 -8.37 -17.85
N LYS A 6 -0.60 -8.29 -19.00
CA LYS A 6 0.43 -9.24 -19.44
C LYS A 6 1.56 -8.53 -20.14
N THR A 7 2.78 -8.96 -19.89
CA THR A 7 3.93 -8.46 -20.65
C THR A 7 4.03 -9.20 -21.97
N ILE A 8 3.82 -8.47 -23.06
CA ILE A 8 3.93 -8.96 -24.44
C ILE A 8 5.03 -8.14 -25.12
N GLU A 9 6.03 -8.80 -25.71
CA GLU A 9 7.17 -8.16 -26.37
C GLU A 9 7.87 -7.05 -25.53
N GLY A 10 7.91 -7.26 -24.22
CA GLY A 10 8.56 -6.34 -23.27
C GLY A 10 7.73 -5.12 -22.87
N LYS A 11 6.48 -5.02 -23.32
CA LYS A 11 5.52 -3.98 -22.91
C LYS A 11 4.40 -4.58 -22.09
N LEU A 12 3.90 -3.81 -21.11
CA LEU A 12 2.73 -4.22 -20.35
C LEU A 12 1.47 -3.87 -21.14
N GLU A 13 0.67 -4.88 -21.46
CA GLU A 13 -0.60 -4.73 -22.14
C GLU A 13 -1.76 -5.11 -21.24
N LYS A 14 -2.87 -4.40 -21.38
CA LYS A 14 -4.12 -4.72 -20.69
C LYS A 14 -4.87 -5.77 -21.53
N LEU A 15 -5.29 -6.84 -20.86
CA LEU A 15 -6.09 -7.90 -21.45
C LEU A 15 -7.58 -7.71 -21.13
N ASN A 16 -8.43 -8.33 -21.94
CA ASN A 16 -9.89 -8.35 -21.74
C ASN A 16 -10.35 -9.51 -20.83
N SER A 17 -9.52 -10.54 -20.70
CA SER A 17 -9.81 -11.74 -19.91
C SER A 17 -8.53 -12.33 -19.34
N TYR A 18 -8.69 -13.28 -18.42
CA TYR A 18 -7.59 -14.05 -17.86
C TYR A 18 -6.80 -14.82 -18.94
N GLU A 19 -5.50 -14.82 -18.81
CA GLU A 19 -4.53 -15.65 -19.56
C GLU A 19 -3.37 -16.05 -18.66
N ASP A 20 -2.80 -17.24 -18.86
CA ASP A 20 -1.63 -17.69 -18.13
C ASP A 20 -0.45 -16.71 -18.27
N GLY A 21 0.26 -16.51 -17.17
CA GLY A 21 1.38 -15.54 -17.09
C GLY A 21 0.94 -14.10 -16.94
N CYS A 22 -0.35 -13.82 -16.74
CA CYS A 22 -0.84 -12.48 -16.50
C CYS A 22 -0.66 -12.04 -15.04
N TRP A 23 -0.75 -10.74 -14.83
CA TRP A 23 -0.99 -10.11 -13.54
C TRP A 23 -2.47 -9.74 -13.44
N VAL A 24 -3.16 -10.29 -12.44
CA VAL A 24 -4.54 -9.96 -12.10
C VAL A 24 -4.53 -8.90 -11.01
N ASN A 25 -5.08 -7.72 -11.30
CA ASN A 25 -5.14 -6.62 -10.34
C ASN A 25 -6.59 -6.39 -9.92
N LEU A 26 -6.87 -6.69 -8.66
CA LEU A 26 -8.17 -6.63 -8.03
C LEU A 26 -8.19 -5.42 -7.08
N VAL A 27 -8.95 -4.41 -7.44
CA VAL A 27 -9.07 -3.19 -6.65
C VAL A 27 -10.53 -2.98 -6.30
N GLU A 28 -10.84 -2.86 -5.00
CA GLU A 28 -12.19 -2.61 -4.52
C GLU A 28 -13.23 -3.55 -5.18
N PRO A 29 -13.01 -4.88 -5.06
CA PRO A 29 -13.83 -5.87 -5.75
C PRO A 29 -15.23 -5.98 -5.14
N THR A 30 -16.21 -6.35 -5.99
CA THR A 30 -17.52 -6.81 -5.51
C THR A 30 -17.46 -8.30 -5.14
N ASN A 31 -18.46 -8.77 -4.38
CA ASN A 31 -18.55 -10.19 -4.02
C ASN A 31 -18.72 -11.10 -5.26
N GLU A 32 -19.38 -10.58 -6.31
CA GLU A 32 -19.52 -11.30 -7.58
C GLU A 32 -18.15 -11.44 -8.27
N GLU A 33 -17.37 -10.38 -8.32
CA GLU A 33 -16.01 -10.38 -8.88
C GLU A 33 -15.07 -11.33 -8.12
N ILE A 34 -15.18 -11.38 -6.79
CA ILE A 34 -14.40 -12.31 -5.95
C ILE A 34 -14.80 -13.75 -6.27
N SER A 35 -16.10 -14.06 -6.31
CA SER A 35 -16.60 -15.40 -6.59
C SER A 35 -16.25 -15.87 -8.01
N GLU A 36 -16.35 -14.98 -9.00
CA GLU A 36 -15.95 -15.27 -10.38
C GLU A 36 -14.47 -15.62 -10.46
N LEU A 37 -13.62 -14.80 -9.86
CA LEU A 37 -12.17 -14.98 -9.90
C LEU A 37 -11.73 -16.23 -9.13
N SER A 38 -12.33 -16.49 -7.96
CA SER A 38 -12.10 -17.73 -7.19
C SER A 38 -12.39 -18.98 -8.02
N ASN A 39 -13.48 -19.00 -8.78
CA ASN A 39 -13.83 -20.11 -9.67
C ASN A 39 -12.86 -20.25 -10.85
N ILE A 40 -12.40 -19.13 -11.45
CA ILE A 40 -11.47 -19.14 -12.59
C ILE A 40 -10.10 -19.68 -12.17
N LEU A 41 -9.64 -19.29 -10.98
CA LEU A 41 -8.27 -19.59 -10.52
C LEU A 41 -8.20 -20.79 -9.57
N ASP A 42 -9.32 -21.44 -9.23
CA ASP A 42 -9.40 -22.47 -8.19
C ASP A 42 -8.75 -22.01 -6.88
N LEU A 43 -9.06 -20.76 -6.49
CA LEU A 43 -8.49 -20.08 -5.34
C LEU A 43 -9.51 -19.95 -4.22
N ASP A 44 -9.08 -20.18 -2.97
CA ASP A 44 -9.93 -19.98 -1.82
C ASP A 44 -10.31 -18.49 -1.67
N ILE A 45 -11.61 -18.25 -1.50
CA ILE A 45 -12.17 -16.90 -1.27
C ILE A 45 -11.57 -16.25 -0.02
N ASP A 46 -11.24 -17.05 1.00
CA ASP A 46 -10.67 -16.55 2.25
C ASP A 46 -9.31 -15.89 2.04
N SER A 47 -8.50 -16.39 1.10
CA SER A 47 -7.23 -15.76 0.71
C SER A 47 -7.42 -14.38 0.06
N ILE A 48 -8.49 -14.19 -0.69
CA ILE A 48 -8.84 -12.88 -1.26
C ILE A 48 -9.39 -11.95 -0.18
N ASN A 49 -10.28 -12.46 0.68
CA ASN A 49 -10.91 -11.68 1.75
C ASN A 49 -9.91 -11.22 2.80
N ALA A 50 -8.89 -12.01 3.11
CA ALA A 50 -7.82 -11.61 4.02
C ALA A 50 -7.10 -10.32 3.55
N ALA A 51 -6.99 -10.11 2.23
CA ALA A 51 -6.41 -8.89 1.67
C ALA A 51 -7.35 -7.67 1.69
N LEU A 52 -8.62 -7.88 2.01
CA LEU A 52 -9.65 -6.84 2.10
C LEU A 52 -10.03 -6.47 3.54
N ASP A 53 -9.47 -7.17 4.52
CA ASP A 53 -9.65 -6.88 5.94
C ASP A 53 -8.54 -5.91 6.41
N GLU A 54 -8.93 -4.70 6.79
CA GLU A 54 -8.00 -3.65 7.25
C GLU A 54 -7.36 -3.96 8.61
N GLU A 55 -7.92 -4.89 9.39
CA GLU A 55 -7.37 -5.32 10.68
C GLU A 55 -6.40 -6.50 10.53
N GLU A 56 -6.25 -7.04 9.32
CA GLU A 56 -5.42 -8.21 9.07
C GLU A 56 -3.93 -7.88 9.18
N ARG A 57 -3.15 -8.81 9.73
CA ARG A 57 -1.71 -8.61 9.97
C ARG A 57 -0.87 -9.01 8.77
N SER A 58 0.18 -8.24 8.51
CA SER A 58 1.18 -8.60 7.50
C SER A 58 1.81 -9.95 7.80
N ARG A 59 1.74 -10.90 6.86
CA ARG A 59 2.24 -12.26 6.97
C ARG A 59 2.48 -12.91 5.62
N ILE A 60 3.10 -14.08 5.64
CA ILE A 60 3.23 -14.96 4.47
C ILE A 60 2.64 -16.31 4.86
N GLU A 61 1.72 -16.81 4.05
CA GLU A 61 1.10 -18.12 4.16
C GLU A 61 1.38 -18.93 2.88
N VAL A 62 1.80 -20.16 3.06
CA VAL A 62 2.07 -21.07 1.95
C VAL A 62 1.03 -22.19 2.00
N GLU A 63 0.21 -22.22 0.96
CA GLU A 63 -0.82 -23.21 0.74
C GLU A 63 -0.40 -24.18 -0.39
N ASP A 64 -1.19 -25.21 -0.61
CA ASP A 64 -0.84 -26.25 -1.59
C ASP A 64 -0.76 -25.71 -3.04
N ASN A 65 -1.65 -24.77 -3.41
CA ASN A 65 -1.77 -24.24 -4.76
C ASN A 65 -1.35 -22.77 -4.92
N HIS A 66 -1.06 -22.06 -3.79
CA HIS A 66 -0.65 -20.65 -3.85
C HIS A 66 0.15 -20.22 -2.62
N THR A 67 0.77 -19.07 -2.72
CA THR A 67 1.39 -18.36 -1.58
C THR A 67 0.73 -17.00 -1.44
N LEU A 68 0.12 -16.75 -0.28
CA LEU A 68 -0.44 -15.45 0.10
C LEU A 68 0.62 -14.64 0.85
N ILE A 69 0.85 -13.41 0.39
CA ILE A 69 1.71 -12.42 1.04
C ILE A 69 0.84 -11.21 1.34
N LEU A 70 0.62 -10.92 2.62
CA LEU A 70 -0.07 -9.73 3.09
C LEU A 70 0.93 -8.70 3.58
N ILE A 71 0.82 -7.48 3.09
CA ILE A 71 1.63 -6.33 3.51
C ILE A 71 0.75 -5.09 3.62
N ASP A 72 1.15 -4.15 4.47
CA ASP A 72 0.55 -2.82 4.48
C ASP A 72 1.25 -1.92 3.47
N ILE A 73 0.47 -1.17 2.71
CA ILE A 73 0.97 -0.16 1.78
C ILE A 73 0.46 1.22 2.18
N PRO A 74 1.30 2.26 2.10
CA PRO A 74 0.90 3.61 2.46
C PRO A 74 0.12 4.26 1.31
N ILE A 75 -0.95 4.96 1.66
CA ILE A 75 -1.74 5.77 0.74
C ILE A 75 -1.75 7.24 1.16
N ASP A 76 -1.95 8.11 0.19
CA ASP A 76 -2.05 9.55 0.36
C ASP A 76 -3.50 9.95 0.07
N GLU A 77 -4.26 10.20 1.12
CA GLU A 77 -5.66 10.63 1.10
C GLU A 77 -5.77 12.15 1.31
N SER A 78 -4.65 12.85 1.14
CA SER A 78 -4.60 14.30 1.31
C SER A 78 -5.53 14.99 0.33
N ASP A 79 -6.30 15.93 0.84
CA ASP A 79 -7.13 16.85 0.05
C ASP A 79 -6.48 18.24 -0.05
N SER A 80 -7.19 19.21 -0.64
CA SER A 80 -6.72 20.57 -0.78
C SER A 80 -6.55 21.31 0.56
N SER A 81 -7.10 20.78 1.66
CA SER A 81 -7.17 21.43 2.97
C SER A 81 -6.33 20.75 4.05
N SER A 82 -6.07 19.45 3.92
CA SER A 82 -5.33 18.67 4.92
C SER A 82 -4.48 17.55 4.30
N ALA A 83 -3.30 17.34 4.87
CA ALA A 83 -2.48 16.19 4.56
C ALA A 83 -2.96 14.99 5.41
N HIS A 84 -3.38 13.92 4.76
CA HIS A 84 -3.80 12.69 5.42
C HIS A 84 -3.12 11.49 4.78
N TYR A 85 -2.41 10.73 5.60
CA TYR A 85 -1.72 9.51 5.19
C TYR A 85 -2.22 8.37 6.04
N SER A 86 -2.58 7.26 5.39
CA SER A 86 -3.01 6.03 6.04
C SER A 86 -2.32 4.82 5.43
N THR A 87 -2.65 3.64 5.89
CA THR A 87 -2.20 2.37 5.32
C THR A 87 -3.40 1.51 4.99
N ILE A 88 -3.30 0.76 3.90
CA ILE A 88 -4.27 -0.28 3.54
C ILE A 88 -3.55 -1.59 3.30
N PRO A 89 -4.20 -2.74 3.52
CA PRO A 89 -3.63 -4.03 3.17
C PRO A 89 -3.49 -4.18 1.65
N LEU A 90 -2.43 -4.84 1.25
CA LEU A 90 -2.20 -5.35 -0.10
C LEU A 90 -1.95 -6.85 0.00
N GLY A 91 -2.84 -7.65 -0.55
CA GLY A 91 -2.62 -9.06 -0.78
C GLY A 91 -1.89 -9.28 -2.09
N ILE A 92 -0.85 -10.11 -2.04
CA ILE A 92 -0.15 -10.62 -3.23
C ILE A 92 -0.28 -12.13 -3.18
N ILE A 93 -1.03 -12.70 -4.12
CA ILE A 93 -1.25 -14.14 -4.22
C ILE A 93 -0.45 -14.64 -5.40
N LEU A 94 0.55 -15.46 -5.09
CA LEU A 94 1.45 -16.08 -6.06
C LEU A 94 0.95 -17.47 -6.40
N MET A 95 0.61 -17.71 -7.66
CA MET A 95 0.17 -18.98 -8.23
C MET A 95 1.12 -19.42 -9.34
N ASP A 96 1.02 -20.68 -9.78
CA ASP A 96 1.88 -21.18 -10.86
C ASP A 96 1.59 -20.50 -12.20
N GLU A 97 0.31 -20.19 -12.48
CA GLU A 97 -0.12 -19.61 -13.76
C GLU A 97 -0.09 -18.08 -13.75
N CYS A 98 -0.31 -17.42 -12.60
CA CYS A 98 -0.43 -15.97 -12.54
C CYS A 98 0.07 -15.38 -11.21
N ILE A 99 0.04 -14.06 -11.11
CA ILE A 99 0.15 -13.33 -9.86
C ILE A 99 -1.07 -12.43 -9.72
N LEU A 100 -1.70 -12.46 -8.53
CA LEU A 100 -2.86 -11.64 -8.20
C LEU A 100 -2.45 -10.60 -7.16
N THR A 101 -2.90 -9.37 -7.33
CA THR A 101 -2.83 -8.32 -6.29
C THR A 101 -4.23 -7.87 -5.92
N VAL A 102 -4.50 -7.78 -4.61
CA VAL A 102 -5.81 -7.43 -4.06
C VAL A 102 -5.65 -6.27 -3.08
N CYS A 103 -6.45 -5.23 -3.19
CA CYS A 103 -6.49 -4.13 -2.24
C CYS A 103 -7.88 -3.46 -2.17
N THR A 104 -8.14 -2.76 -1.07
CA THR A 104 -9.41 -2.06 -0.78
C THR A 104 -9.55 -0.74 -1.54
N ALA A 105 -8.45 -0.12 -2.01
CA ALA A 105 -8.49 1.14 -2.75
C ALA A 105 -7.40 1.21 -3.82
N GLN A 106 -7.52 2.18 -4.72
CA GLN A 106 -6.48 2.42 -5.73
C GLN A 106 -5.17 2.87 -5.08
N SER A 107 -4.08 2.22 -5.42
CA SER A 107 -2.76 2.47 -4.89
C SER A 107 -1.85 3.10 -5.94
N ARG A 108 -1.18 4.19 -5.56
CA ARG A 108 -0.14 4.80 -6.40
C ARG A 108 1.01 3.83 -6.67
N LEU A 109 1.30 2.94 -5.71
CA LEU A 109 2.32 1.92 -5.82
C LEU A 109 2.04 1.00 -7.02
N LEU A 110 0.85 0.40 -7.09
CA LEU A 110 0.46 -0.49 -8.18
C LEU A 110 0.30 0.26 -9.51
N ASN A 111 -0.17 1.51 -9.45
CA ASN A 111 -0.29 2.34 -10.64
C ASN A 111 1.06 2.61 -11.31
N ASP A 112 2.17 2.73 -10.55
CA ASP A 112 3.52 2.90 -11.11
C ASP A 112 3.93 1.75 -12.04
N PHE A 113 3.45 0.53 -11.78
CA PHE A 113 3.66 -0.61 -12.68
C PHE A 113 2.82 -0.47 -13.95
N ILE A 114 1.54 -0.07 -13.80
CA ILE A 114 0.59 0.06 -14.93
C ILE A 114 1.04 1.14 -15.91
N VAL A 115 1.52 2.28 -15.42
CA VAL A 115 1.95 3.40 -16.27
C VAL A 115 3.40 3.29 -16.75
N GLY A 116 4.10 2.19 -16.41
CA GLY A 116 5.44 1.90 -16.89
C GLY A 116 6.57 2.69 -16.21
N HIS A 117 6.36 3.18 -15.00
CA HIS A 117 7.40 3.85 -14.20
C HIS A 117 8.44 2.86 -13.63
N ILE A 118 8.13 1.55 -13.64
CA ILE A 118 9.02 0.51 -13.13
C ILE A 118 9.79 -0.11 -14.30
N LYS A 119 11.10 0.06 -14.27
CA LYS A 119 11.98 -0.52 -15.30
C LYS A 119 12.07 -2.04 -15.15
N GLU A 120 12.19 -2.74 -16.28
CA GLU A 120 12.39 -4.19 -16.34
C GLU A 120 11.32 -4.97 -15.55
N PHE A 121 10.07 -4.47 -15.55
CA PHE A 121 8.92 -5.16 -15.03
C PHE A 121 8.36 -6.14 -16.07
N PHE A 122 8.15 -7.39 -15.64
CA PHE A 122 7.60 -8.46 -16.47
C PHE A 122 6.65 -9.30 -15.63
N THR A 123 5.43 -9.52 -16.09
CA THR A 123 4.40 -10.25 -15.34
C THR A 123 4.78 -11.70 -15.06
N PHE A 124 5.49 -12.34 -16.00
CA PHE A 124 5.97 -13.71 -15.85
C PHE A 124 7.18 -13.88 -14.91
N LYS A 125 7.87 -12.78 -14.53
CA LYS A 125 8.94 -12.79 -13.52
C LYS A 125 8.37 -12.49 -12.14
N LYS A 126 7.51 -13.38 -11.65
CA LYS A 126 6.68 -13.19 -10.46
C LYS A 126 7.49 -12.84 -9.20
N THR A 127 8.55 -13.57 -8.88
CA THR A 127 9.44 -13.26 -7.74
C THR A 127 10.05 -11.86 -7.85
N ARG A 128 10.49 -11.47 -9.04
CA ARG A 128 11.03 -10.11 -9.27
C ARG A 128 9.93 -9.06 -9.07
N PHE A 129 8.73 -9.32 -9.53
CA PHE A 129 7.60 -8.43 -9.34
C PHE A 129 7.30 -8.20 -7.85
N ILE A 130 7.25 -9.26 -7.05
CA ILE A 130 7.08 -9.17 -5.60
C ILE A 130 8.18 -8.30 -4.97
N LEU A 131 9.45 -8.56 -5.30
CA LEU A 131 10.57 -7.76 -4.79
C LEU A 131 10.48 -6.28 -5.22
N GLN A 132 10.02 -6.00 -6.43
CA GLN A 132 9.78 -4.63 -6.91
C GLN A 132 8.64 -3.96 -6.15
N ILE A 133 7.55 -4.68 -5.84
CA ILE A 133 6.47 -4.18 -4.98
C ILE A 133 7.01 -3.82 -3.60
N LEU A 134 7.73 -4.72 -2.92
CA LEU A 134 8.31 -4.48 -1.59
C LEU A 134 9.28 -3.30 -1.59
N TYR A 135 10.15 -3.18 -2.59
CA TYR A 135 11.06 -2.05 -2.74
C TYR A 135 10.31 -0.72 -2.92
N LYS A 136 9.28 -0.70 -3.78
CA LYS A 136 8.44 0.48 -3.99
C LYS A 136 7.65 0.83 -2.74
N ASN A 137 7.12 -0.15 -2.03
CA ASN A 137 6.44 0.04 -0.76
C ASN A 137 7.34 0.79 0.24
N ALA A 138 8.55 0.30 0.47
CA ALA A 138 9.52 0.96 1.34
C ALA A 138 9.84 2.40 0.85
N THR A 139 9.93 2.61 -0.47
CA THR A 139 10.18 3.94 -1.06
C THR A 139 9.02 4.91 -0.76
N TYR A 140 7.77 4.47 -0.87
CA TYR A 140 6.60 5.28 -0.55
C TYR A 140 6.48 5.59 0.94
N TYR A 141 6.76 4.62 1.82
CA TYR A 141 6.84 4.87 3.26
C TYR A 141 7.85 5.97 3.58
N LEU A 142 9.07 5.87 3.06
CA LEU A 142 10.10 6.90 3.27
C LEU A 142 9.70 8.27 2.70
N LEU A 143 9.01 8.30 1.55
CA LEU A 143 8.52 9.54 0.96
C LEU A 143 7.50 10.22 1.86
N TYR A 144 6.50 9.46 2.33
CA TYR A 144 5.43 10.01 3.16
C TYR A 144 5.92 10.39 4.56
N LEU A 145 6.79 9.60 5.17
CA LEU A 145 7.43 9.96 6.44
C LEU A 145 8.22 11.29 6.35
N ARG A 146 8.94 11.52 5.25
CA ARG A 146 9.62 12.81 5.03
C ARG A 146 8.64 13.96 4.88
N ARG A 147 7.50 13.76 4.22
CA ARG A 147 6.45 14.78 4.09
C ARG A 147 5.82 15.10 5.44
N ILE A 148 5.46 14.08 6.22
CA ILE A 148 4.92 14.23 7.58
C ILE A 148 5.89 15.02 8.44
N ASN A 149 7.17 14.65 8.47
CA ASN A 149 8.18 15.34 9.24
C ASN A 149 8.33 16.82 8.83
N LYS A 150 8.26 17.12 7.53
CA LYS A 150 8.29 18.50 7.05
C LYS A 150 7.09 19.30 7.53
N LEU A 151 5.88 18.75 7.43
CA LEU A 151 4.65 19.38 7.90
C LEU A 151 4.69 19.61 9.42
N THR A 152 5.17 18.64 10.19
CA THR A 152 5.33 18.80 11.65
C THR A 152 6.22 19.99 12.00
N ILE A 153 7.37 20.12 11.33
CA ILE A 153 8.29 21.26 11.55
C ILE A 153 7.62 22.60 11.18
N GLU A 154 6.85 22.65 10.10
CA GLU A 154 6.12 23.84 9.66
C GLU A 154 5.06 24.23 10.71
N ILE A 155 4.25 23.29 11.18
CA ILE A 155 3.24 23.50 12.22
C ILE A 155 3.89 23.96 13.53
N GLU A 156 4.98 23.35 13.97
CA GLU A 156 5.72 23.77 15.16
C GLU A 156 6.16 25.24 15.05
N ARG A 157 6.69 25.66 13.88
CA ARG A 157 7.10 27.05 13.66
C ARG A 157 5.92 28.00 13.71
N GLU A 158 4.79 27.65 13.12
CA GLU A 158 3.56 28.47 13.16
C GLU A 158 3.05 28.62 14.58
N ILE A 159 3.03 27.55 15.38
CA ILE A 159 2.67 27.58 16.79
C ILE A 159 3.60 28.53 17.57
N HIS A 160 4.91 28.45 17.35
CA HIS A 160 5.88 29.31 17.99
C HIS A 160 5.74 30.79 17.60
N ASN A 161 5.35 31.06 16.37
CA ASN A 161 5.16 32.44 15.86
C ASN A 161 3.80 33.04 16.20
N SER A 162 2.83 32.23 16.64
CA SER A 162 1.48 32.70 16.93
C SER A 162 1.43 33.38 18.30
N MET A 163 1.08 34.68 18.33
CA MET A 163 0.91 35.43 19.57
C MET A 163 -0.20 34.85 20.50
N LYS A 164 -1.16 34.12 19.96
CA LYS A 164 -2.22 33.46 20.72
C LYS A 164 -1.74 32.25 21.53
N ASN A 165 -0.59 31.72 21.23
CA ASN A 165 -0.04 30.51 21.86
C ASN A 165 1.07 30.83 22.89
N LYS A 166 1.32 32.09 23.19
CA LYS A 166 2.38 32.49 24.12
C LYS A 166 2.19 31.87 25.51
N GLU A 167 0.95 31.77 25.97
CA GLU A 167 0.60 31.14 27.25
C GLU A 167 0.77 29.63 27.23
N LEU A 168 0.45 28.98 26.09
CA LEU A 168 0.65 27.54 25.90
C LEU A 168 2.13 27.19 25.83
N LEU A 169 2.95 27.99 25.17
CA LEU A 169 4.41 27.84 25.13
C LEU A 169 5.03 28.00 26.53
N GLN A 170 4.55 28.96 27.34
CA GLN A 170 4.98 29.11 28.72
C GLN A 170 4.61 27.88 29.58
N LEU A 171 3.43 27.30 29.36
CA LEU A 171 3.02 26.06 30.04
C LEU A 171 3.91 24.87 29.65
N LEU A 172 4.23 24.70 28.37
CA LEU A 172 5.13 23.67 27.89
C LEU A 172 6.56 23.82 28.39
N GLU A 173 7.06 25.06 28.51
CA GLU A 173 8.36 25.36 29.11
C GLU A 173 8.37 25.07 30.61
N LEU A 174 7.27 25.35 31.29
CA LEU A 174 7.09 25.00 32.74
C LEU A 174 7.04 23.47 32.91
N GLU A 175 6.33 22.75 32.05
CA GLU A 175 6.28 21.29 32.09
C GLU A 175 7.66 20.67 31.86
N LYS A 176 8.41 21.12 30.86
CA LYS A 176 9.81 20.69 30.61
C LYS A 176 10.74 21.02 31.80
N SER A 177 10.48 22.11 32.51
CA SER A 177 11.27 22.48 33.67
C SER A 177 10.96 21.64 34.92
N LEU A 178 9.73 21.12 35.02
CA LEU A 178 9.29 20.20 36.08
C LEU A 178 9.84 18.79 35.83
N ASP A 179 9.83 18.31 34.57
CA ASP A 179 10.40 17.01 34.20
C ASP A 179 11.92 16.94 34.49
N ARG A 180 12.65 18.03 34.27
CA ARG A 180 14.08 18.08 34.61
C ARG A 180 14.35 18.06 36.10
N LYS A 181 13.39 18.42 36.96
CA LYS A 181 13.52 18.38 38.41
C LYS A 181 13.08 17.06 39.05
N SER A 182 12.33 16.22 38.29
CA SER A 182 11.91 14.89 38.73
C SER A 182 12.90 13.77 38.42
N VAL A 183 14.06 14.08 37.81
CA VAL A 183 15.14 13.14 37.43
C VAL A 183 16.40 13.42 38.28
N VAL A 184 16.22 13.71 39.57
CA VAL A 184 17.34 13.73 40.55
C VAL A 184 17.00 12.82 41.70
#